data_2339e5d5a887eb1775ba9caac28d7ffb
#
_entry.id   2339e5d5a887eb1775ba9caac28d7ffb
#
_cell.length_a   1.000
_cell.length_b   1.000
_cell.length_c   1.000
_cell.angle_alpha   90.00
_cell.angle_beta   90.00
_cell.angle_gamma   90.00
#
_symmetry.space_group_name_H-M   'P 1'
#
loop_
_entity.id
_entity.type
_entity.pdbx_description
1 polymer ?
#
loop_
_entity_poly.entity_id
_entity_poly.type
_entity_poly.pdbx_seq_one_letter_code
_entity_poly.pdbx_strand_id
1 'polypeptide(L)'
;MKTTRPVLAIAATTLFGLAACTSKPLLQPEVKLPAEPEYSQVQLQQAITSALEARRWQVERVEPSQIQASINVRQRHLARISIDYSPFGFLIRYRDSQGLEYEDGKIHRNYNRWVNSLRAEILHQLKLPKTL
;
A
#
# COMPACT_ATOMS: atom_id res chain seq x y z
N MET A 1 -14.24 -62.96 30.58
CA MET A 1 -13.66 -62.39 29.31
C MET A 1 -13.93 -60.93 29.28
N LYS A 2 -12.90 -60.14 29.46
CA LYS A 2 -13.01 -58.68 29.40
C LYS A 2 -12.54 -58.22 28.01
N THR A 3 -13.45 -57.71 27.22
CA THR A 3 -13.12 -57.09 25.92
C THR A 3 -12.70 -55.65 26.16
N THR A 4 -11.44 -55.37 26.05
CA THR A 4 -10.89 -54.04 26.01
C THR A 4 -11.15 -53.42 24.65
N ARG A 5 -11.99 -52.39 24.60
CA ARG A 5 -12.17 -51.58 23.39
C ARG A 5 -11.04 -50.57 23.32
N PRO A 6 -10.33 -50.45 22.21
CA PRO A 6 -9.37 -49.36 22.07
C PRO A 6 -10.12 -48.04 21.86
N VAL A 7 -9.82 -47.09 22.76
CA VAL A 7 -10.27 -45.69 22.61
C VAL A 7 -9.43 -45.09 21.47
N LEU A 8 -10.08 -44.84 20.34
CA LEU A 8 -9.47 -44.10 19.24
C LEU A 8 -9.39 -42.65 19.66
N ALA A 9 -8.20 -42.17 20.03
CA ALA A 9 -7.95 -40.77 20.26
C ALA A 9 -7.87 -40.08 18.87
N ILE A 10 -8.91 -39.36 18.50
CA ILE A 10 -8.90 -38.49 17.33
C ILE A 10 -8.07 -37.27 17.70
N ALA A 11 -6.83 -37.23 17.25
CA ALA A 11 -6.01 -36.04 17.31
C ALA A 11 -6.57 -35.05 16.28
N ALA A 12 -7.33 -34.06 16.76
CA ALA A 12 -7.75 -32.93 15.96
C ALA A 12 -6.52 -32.06 15.69
N THR A 13 -5.91 -32.27 14.55
CA THR A 13 -4.86 -31.39 14.04
C THR A 13 -5.53 -30.10 13.58
N THR A 14 -5.54 -29.10 14.44
CA THR A 14 -5.94 -27.74 14.07
C THR A 14 -4.88 -27.20 13.12
N LEU A 15 -5.18 -27.22 11.83
CA LEU A 15 -4.43 -26.48 10.83
C LEU A 15 -4.65 -24.98 11.12
N PHE A 16 -3.73 -24.37 11.86
CA PHE A 16 -3.63 -22.92 11.92
C PHE A 16 -3.16 -22.44 10.54
N GLY A 17 -4.10 -21.87 9.76
CA GLY A 17 -3.85 -21.41 8.41
C GLY A 17 -2.69 -20.40 8.36
N LEU A 18 -1.85 -20.55 7.33
CA LEU A 18 -0.72 -19.69 6.98
C LEU A 18 -1.12 -18.25 6.58
N ALA A 19 -2.38 -17.82 6.85
CA ALA A 19 -2.89 -16.49 6.53
C ALA A 19 -2.12 -15.34 7.22
N ALA A 20 -1.45 -15.60 8.36
CA ALA A 20 -0.68 -14.61 9.10
C ALA A 20 0.58 -14.12 8.38
N CYS A 21 1.14 -14.85 7.40
CA CYS A 21 2.39 -14.50 6.70
C CYS A 21 2.21 -13.45 5.60
N THR A 22 0.99 -13.23 5.10
CA THR A 22 0.69 -12.30 4.01
C THR A 22 0.12 -10.97 4.51
N SER A 23 -0.43 -10.95 5.72
CA SER A 23 -1.02 -9.77 6.34
C SER A 23 0.05 -8.96 7.07
N LYS A 24 0.10 -7.66 6.80
CA LYS A 24 1.05 -6.71 7.38
C LYS A 24 0.33 -5.45 7.85
N PRO A 25 0.86 -4.75 8.86
CA PRO A 25 0.32 -3.44 9.22
C PRO A 25 0.26 -2.53 7.99
N LEU A 26 -0.84 -1.80 7.86
CA LEU A 26 -1.06 -0.88 6.77
C LEU A 26 0.03 0.19 6.75
N LEU A 27 0.71 0.33 5.61
CA LEU A 27 1.72 1.35 5.40
C LEU A 27 1.09 2.59 4.75
N GLN A 28 1.35 3.75 5.32
CA GLN A 28 1.00 5.05 4.75
C GLN A 28 2.27 5.90 4.63
N PRO A 29 3.02 5.79 3.52
CA PRO A 29 4.30 6.47 3.37
C PRO A 29 4.16 7.98 3.42
N GLU A 30 4.93 8.62 4.29
CA GLU A 30 5.07 10.06 4.40
C GLU A 30 6.51 10.45 4.09
N VAL A 31 6.67 11.44 3.22
CA VAL A 31 7.98 12.02 2.91
C VAL A 31 7.95 13.50 3.21
N LYS A 32 8.90 13.95 4.03
CA LYS A 32 9.14 15.36 4.32
C LYS A 32 10.32 15.85 3.50
N LEU A 33 10.09 16.90 2.72
CA LEU A 33 11.11 17.57 1.95
C LEU A 33 11.75 18.69 2.79
N PRO A 34 12.93 19.24 2.38
CA PRO A 34 13.58 20.33 3.10
C PRO A 34 12.66 21.52 3.34
N ALA A 35 12.90 22.26 4.44
CA ALA A 35 12.09 23.41 4.85
C ALA A 35 12.14 24.56 3.85
N GLU A 36 13.21 24.69 3.08
CA GLU A 36 13.28 25.58 1.92
C GLU A 36 12.87 24.78 0.69
N PRO A 37 11.68 25.04 0.13
CA PRO A 37 11.17 24.24 -0.97
C PRO A 37 12.00 24.47 -2.22
N GLU A 38 12.65 23.40 -2.70
CA GLU A 38 13.30 23.39 -4.02
C GLU A 38 12.28 23.17 -5.15
N TYR A 39 11.06 22.80 -4.77
CA TYR A 39 9.99 22.42 -5.69
C TYR A 39 8.76 23.25 -5.47
N SER A 40 8.07 23.60 -6.55
CA SER A 40 6.77 24.23 -6.49
C SER A 40 5.64 23.19 -6.30
N GLN A 41 4.45 23.65 -5.95
CA GLN A 41 3.24 22.83 -5.90
C GLN A 41 3.01 22.09 -7.25
N VAL A 42 3.19 22.79 -8.36
CA VAL A 42 3.02 22.22 -9.71
C VAL A 42 4.07 21.14 -10.00
N GLN A 43 5.30 21.34 -9.58
CA GLN A 43 6.35 20.34 -9.75
C GLN A 43 6.06 19.08 -8.95
N LEU A 44 5.56 19.19 -7.72
CA LEU A 44 5.11 18.05 -6.94
C LEU A 44 3.95 17.33 -7.64
N GLN A 45 2.97 18.07 -8.13
CA GLN A 45 1.84 17.50 -8.87
C GLN A 45 2.31 16.70 -10.10
N GLN A 46 3.21 17.28 -10.89
CA GLN A 46 3.75 16.62 -12.07
C GLN A 46 4.56 15.37 -11.72
N ALA A 47 5.41 15.44 -10.69
CA ALA A 47 6.18 14.29 -10.23
C ALA A 47 5.28 13.15 -9.75
N ILE A 48 4.25 13.46 -8.99
CA ILE A 48 3.29 12.47 -8.48
C ILE A 48 2.50 11.85 -9.61
N THR A 49 1.96 12.62 -10.53
CA THR A 49 1.18 12.08 -11.67
C THR A 49 2.04 11.22 -12.58
N SER A 50 3.27 11.65 -12.88
CA SER A 50 4.22 10.86 -13.68
C SER A 50 4.60 9.55 -12.97
N ALA A 51 4.79 9.59 -11.66
CA ALA A 51 5.10 8.40 -10.86
C ALA A 51 3.93 7.41 -10.84
N LEU A 52 2.71 7.91 -10.68
CA LEU A 52 1.50 7.08 -10.73
C LEU A 52 1.39 6.34 -12.07
N GLU A 53 1.55 7.05 -13.17
CA GLU A 53 1.52 6.45 -14.51
C GLU A 53 2.65 5.42 -14.70
N ALA A 54 3.87 5.74 -14.29
CA ALA A 54 5.02 4.84 -14.38
C ALA A 54 4.81 3.54 -13.59
N ARG A 55 4.09 3.59 -12.49
CA ARG A 55 3.75 2.44 -11.64
C ARG A 55 2.37 1.86 -11.92
N ARG A 56 1.75 2.23 -13.03
CA ARG A 56 0.47 1.69 -13.53
C ARG A 56 -0.72 1.95 -12.62
N TRP A 57 -0.66 3.04 -11.85
CA TRP A 57 -1.81 3.57 -11.17
C TRP A 57 -2.62 4.44 -12.14
N GLN A 58 -3.93 4.34 -12.03
CA GLN A 58 -4.82 5.22 -12.77
C GLN A 58 -5.10 6.46 -11.94
N VAL A 59 -4.80 7.64 -12.48
CA VAL A 59 -5.14 8.92 -11.86
C VAL A 59 -6.64 9.14 -12.03
N GLU A 60 -7.37 9.29 -10.93
CA GLU A 60 -8.81 9.50 -10.92
C GLU A 60 -9.18 10.97 -10.79
N ARG A 61 -8.45 11.70 -9.95
CA ARG A 61 -8.73 13.10 -9.65
C ARG A 61 -7.45 13.84 -9.26
N VAL A 62 -7.29 15.03 -9.82
CA VAL A 62 -6.17 15.94 -9.49
C VAL A 62 -6.74 17.22 -8.95
N GLU A 63 -6.39 17.53 -7.70
CA GLU A 63 -6.71 18.77 -7.02
C GLU A 63 -5.41 19.48 -6.61
N PRO A 64 -5.47 20.78 -6.25
CA PRO A 64 -4.25 21.55 -5.95
C PRO A 64 -3.38 20.97 -4.84
N SER A 65 -3.95 20.22 -3.89
CA SER A 65 -3.24 19.66 -2.74
C SER A 65 -3.46 18.17 -2.53
N GLN A 66 -4.23 17.51 -3.41
CA GLN A 66 -4.53 16.09 -3.30
C GLN A 66 -4.72 15.46 -4.67
N ILE A 67 -4.17 14.28 -4.85
CA ILE A 67 -4.39 13.42 -6.02
C ILE A 67 -4.99 12.12 -5.56
N GLN A 68 -6.04 11.66 -6.25
CA GLN A 68 -6.66 10.37 -6.02
C GLN A 68 -6.31 9.43 -7.16
N ALA A 69 -5.98 8.19 -6.82
CA ALA A 69 -5.59 7.18 -7.80
C ALA A 69 -6.03 5.79 -7.36
N SER A 70 -6.11 4.91 -8.33
CA SER A 70 -6.41 3.49 -8.10
C SER A 70 -5.47 2.59 -8.89
N ILE A 71 -5.30 1.37 -8.41
CA ILE A 71 -4.61 0.31 -9.11
C ILE A 71 -5.48 -0.94 -9.09
N ASN A 72 -5.57 -1.63 -10.22
CA ASN A 72 -6.26 -2.89 -10.32
C ASN A 72 -5.31 -3.93 -10.91
N VAL A 73 -4.90 -4.88 -10.11
CA VAL A 73 -3.95 -5.91 -10.50
C VAL A 73 -4.71 -7.22 -10.77
N ARG A 74 -4.61 -7.71 -12.01
CA ARG A 74 -5.23 -8.96 -12.46
C ARG A 74 -6.75 -9.03 -12.22
N GLN A 75 -7.41 -7.86 -12.14
CA GLN A 75 -8.86 -7.74 -11.85
C GLN A 75 -9.29 -8.43 -10.52
N ARG A 76 -8.34 -8.69 -9.64
CA ARG A 76 -8.58 -9.35 -8.34
C ARG A 76 -8.23 -8.46 -7.16
N HIS A 77 -7.27 -7.56 -7.33
CA HIS A 77 -6.75 -6.73 -6.26
C HIS A 77 -6.89 -5.27 -6.67
N LEU A 78 -7.88 -4.62 -6.10
CA LEU A 78 -8.11 -3.18 -6.29
C LEU A 78 -7.65 -2.43 -5.05
N ALA A 79 -6.92 -1.35 -5.23
CA ALA A 79 -6.62 -0.39 -4.17
C ALA A 79 -6.87 1.03 -4.64
N ARG A 80 -7.40 1.85 -3.75
CA ARG A 80 -7.57 3.30 -3.95
C ARG A 80 -6.80 4.06 -2.88
N ILE A 81 -6.12 5.09 -3.32
CA ILE A 81 -5.29 5.95 -2.47
C ILE A 81 -5.61 7.42 -2.69
N SER A 82 -5.27 8.22 -1.70
CA SER A 82 -5.17 9.68 -1.80
C SER A 82 -3.75 10.09 -1.48
N ILE A 83 -3.17 10.96 -2.29
CA ILE A 83 -1.85 11.54 -2.04
C ILE A 83 -2.05 13.00 -1.71
N ASP A 84 -1.83 13.35 -0.44
CA ASP A 84 -1.75 14.74 -0.02
C ASP A 84 -0.36 15.27 -0.31
N TYR A 85 -0.24 16.44 -0.87
CA TYR A 85 1.06 17.00 -1.24
C TYR A 85 1.11 18.52 -1.12
N SER A 86 2.32 18.99 -0.90
CA SER A 86 2.70 20.39 -0.89
C SER A 86 4.17 20.51 -1.32
N PRO A 87 4.74 21.73 -1.48
CA PRO A 87 6.17 21.87 -1.71
C PRO A 87 7.05 21.26 -0.62
N PHE A 88 6.48 20.96 0.55
CA PHE A 88 7.18 20.44 1.73
C PHE A 88 7.09 18.92 1.90
N GLY A 89 6.40 18.22 1.00
CA GLY A 89 6.32 16.78 1.09
C GLY A 89 5.03 16.18 0.59
N PHE A 90 4.87 14.89 0.82
CA PHE A 90 3.67 14.16 0.44
C PHE A 90 3.39 13.01 1.40
N LEU A 91 2.11 12.62 1.44
CA LEU A 91 1.61 11.49 2.23
C LEU A 91 0.70 10.64 1.35
N ILE A 92 1.03 9.35 1.24
CA ILE A 92 0.20 8.38 0.52
C ILE A 92 -0.74 7.71 1.52
N ARG A 93 -2.04 7.99 1.42
CA ARG A 93 -3.06 7.46 2.32
C ARG A 93 -3.90 6.39 1.65
N TYR A 94 -4.20 5.36 2.39
CA TYR A 94 -5.17 4.33 2.03
C TYR A 94 -6.59 4.92 2.05
N ARG A 95 -7.39 4.59 1.03
CA ARG A 95 -8.82 4.93 0.99
C ARG A 95 -9.69 3.69 1.14
N ASP A 96 -9.55 2.75 0.24
CA ASP A 96 -10.27 1.48 0.25
C ASP A 96 -9.57 0.46 -0.64
N SER A 97 -10.01 -0.79 -0.53
CA SER A 97 -9.48 -1.87 -1.35
C SER A 97 -10.47 -3.02 -1.50
N GLN A 98 -10.24 -3.86 -2.51
CA GLN A 98 -10.93 -5.13 -2.71
C GLN A 98 -9.89 -6.22 -2.98
N GLY A 99 -10.10 -7.40 -2.38
CA GLY A 99 -9.21 -8.56 -2.59
C GLY A 99 -7.86 -8.48 -1.88
N LEU A 100 -7.65 -7.49 -1.02
CA LEU A 100 -6.41 -7.30 -0.25
C LEU A 100 -6.56 -7.63 1.24
N GLU A 101 -7.68 -8.18 1.64
CA GLU A 101 -7.93 -8.67 3.00
C GLU A 101 -7.67 -7.61 4.08
N TYR A 102 -8.08 -6.36 3.81
CA TYR A 102 -7.94 -5.27 4.78
C TYR A 102 -8.86 -5.51 5.98
N GLU A 103 -8.26 -5.65 7.16
CA GLU A 103 -8.94 -5.86 8.43
C GLU A 103 -8.05 -5.43 9.60
N ASP A 104 -8.65 -4.73 10.57
CA ASP A 104 -7.97 -4.33 11.81
C ASP A 104 -6.61 -3.64 11.60
N GLY A 105 -6.53 -2.74 10.63
CA GLY A 105 -5.31 -2.00 10.31
C GLY A 105 -4.22 -2.83 9.63
N LYS A 106 -4.55 -4.04 9.19
CA LYS A 106 -3.64 -4.93 8.44
C LYS A 106 -4.16 -5.16 7.04
N ILE A 107 -3.23 -5.35 6.11
CA ILE A 107 -3.55 -5.53 4.70
C ILE A 107 -2.56 -6.52 4.07
N HIS A 108 -2.94 -7.13 2.96
CA HIS A 108 -2.05 -8.00 2.20
C HIS A 108 -0.75 -7.26 1.82
N ARG A 109 0.40 -7.89 2.03
CA ARG A 109 1.75 -7.33 1.84
C ARG A 109 1.97 -6.66 0.48
N ASN A 110 1.24 -7.08 -0.56
CA ASN A 110 1.37 -6.49 -1.89
C ASN A 110 0.98 -5.02 -1.92
N TYR A 111 -0.04 -4.61 -1.17
CA TYR A 111 -0.40 -3.20 -1.05
C TYR A 111 0.78 -2.36 -0.54
N ASN A 112 1.42 -2.78 0.54
CA ASN A 112 2.57 -2.06 1.10
C ASN A 112 3.73 -1.99 0.11
N ARG A 113 3.94 -3.04 -0.68
CA ARG A 113 4.94 -3.06 -1.74
C ARG A 113 4.62 -2.03 -2.84
N TRP A 114 3.36 -1.95 -3.25
CA TRP A 114 2.94 -1.00 -4.29
C TRP A 114 3.10 0.45 -3.85
N VAL A 115 2.68 0.79 -2.65
CA VAL A 115 2.82 2.17 -2.15
C VAL A 115 4.27 2.54 -1.85
N ASN A 116 5.10 1.60 -1.42
CA ASN A 116 6.54 1.82 -1.28
C ASN A 116 7.23 2.04 -2.63
N SER A 117 6.86 1.27 -3.64
CA SER A 117 7.36 1.45 -5.00
C SER A 117 6.93 2.80 -5.58
N LEU A 118 5.69 3.21 -5.31
CA LEU A 118 5.19 4.51 -5.72
C LEU A 118 5.95 5.66 -5.02
N ARG A 119 6.15 5.56 -3.72
CA ARG A 119 6.97 6.52 -2.96
C ARG A 119 8.37 6.67 -3.59
N ALA A 120 9.04 5.56 -3.85
CA ALA A 120 10.38 5.57 -4.46
C ALA A 120 10.36 6.19 -5.86
N GLU A 121 9.30 5.96 -6.64
CA GLU A 121 9.15 6.54 -7.98
C GLU A 121 8.89 8.05 -7.92
N ILE A 122 8.09 8.53 -6.97
CA ILE A 122 7.89 9.97 -6.77
C ILE A 122 9.23 10.65 -6.46
N LEU A 123 10.03 10.07 -5.56
CA LEU A 123 11.35 10.59 -5.24
C LEU A 123 12.28 10.57 -6.47
N HIS A 124 12.22 9.52 -7.28
CA HIS A 124 12.97 9.43 -8.53
C HIS A 124 12.58 10.55 -9.52
N GLN A 125 11.28 10.82 -9.67
CA GLN A 125 10.79 11.92 -10.51
C GLN A 125 11.26 13.30 -10.01
N LEU A 126 11.43 13.46 -8.72
CA LEU A 126 11.98 14.65 -8.09
C LEU A 126 13.54 14.67 -8.09
N LYS A 127 14.19 13.66 -8.63
CA LYS A 127 15.65 13.47 -8.60
C LYS A 127 16.24 13.44 -7.18
N LEU A 128 15.51 12.85 -6.26
CA LEU A 128 15.87 12.69 -4.86
C LEU A 128 16.26 11.23 -4.53
N PRO A 129 17.10 11.01 -3.50
CA PRO A 129 17.43 9.66 -3.04
C PRO A 129 16.19 8.91 -2.53
N LYS A 130 16.10 7.62 -2.81
CA LYS A 130 15.01 6.74 -2.35
C LYS A 130 14.98 6.54 -0.83
N THR A 131 15.99 7.02 -0.13
CA THR A 131 16.17 6.90 1.32
C THR A 131 15.47 8.00 2.12
N LEU A 132 14.87 8.98 1.47
CA LEU A 132 14.10 10.04 2.12
C LEU A 132 12.77 9.59 2.73
#